data_e8539d89990e4183ba0259115d7bf2ce
#
_entry.id   e8539d89990e4183ba0259115d7bf2ce
#
_cell.length_a   1.000
_cell.length_b   1.000
_cell.length_c   1.000
_cell.angle_alpha   90.00
_cell.angle_beta   90.00
_cell.angle_gamma   90.00
#
_symmetry.space_group_name_H-M   'P 1'
#
loop_
_entity.id
_entity.type
_entity.pdbx_description
1 polymer ?
#
loop_
_entity_poly.entity_id
_entity_poly.type
_entity_poly.pdbx_seq_one_letter_code
_entity_poly.pdbx_strand_id
1 'polypeptide(L)'
;MTRLRNIRAVALIWMLLCATAHAAPPTPPSTQVQVGYSEATDLFNLLDNLSDWLPGFTVPVYRSYMEAHGGLDQADLAALAAYAEFRRRTSGLAKDDALEVVDLVFAPDATREADPFSWHFLGDAGFEASANAAIAEQSADDQKLLRAYFTRFVPRASRLIAVAPRFEHQMRVLREELSNPAVSRLASQMRDFFAVPDPPVFEARFVWWPEMDTTQAKVRGRTMLLYSQHDAPTGTASMDWTPILLHELNHYLSAGQPAARKRMLAANFLRLCPSAANLRNPLNALEEPLAIYWGQYRFEHAVRGRALPRSLQWYIQADADRAAKAIAAAYPASEAAPLLDDSALLAAAASVCKQTEMETKAD
;
A
#
# COMPACT_ATOMS: atom_id res chain seq x y z
N MET A 1 -40.16 86.65 31.47
CA MET A 1 -40.00 86.47 30.02
C MET A 1 -38.66 85.76 29.75
N THR A 2 -38.70 84.51 29.59
CA THR A 2 -37.48 83.78 29.06
C THR A 2 -37.90 82.40 28.63
N ARG A 3 -37.71 82.13 27.34
CA ARG A 3 -38.11 80.92 26.62
C ARG A 3 -37.10 79.75 26.87
N LEU A 4 -37.60 78.62 27.37
CA LEU A 4 -36.92 77.36 27.42
C LEU A 4 -36.84 76.75 26.01
N ARG A 5 -35.64 76.41 25.55
CA ARG A 5 -35.39 75.58 24.34
C ARG A 5 -35.09 74.18 24.75
N ASN A 6 -35.96 73.26 24.37
CA ASN A 6 -35.78 71.83 24.51
C ASN A 6 -34.67 71.34 23.54
N ILE A 7 -33.66 70.69 24.07
CA ILE A 7 -32.66 69.93 23.29
C ILE A 7 -33.05 68.47 23.48
N ARG A 8 -33.56 67.87 22.43
CA ARG A 8 -33.74 66.41 22.32
C ARG A 8 -32.38 65.77 22.01
N ALA A 9 -31.88 64.97 22.97
CA ALA A 9 -30.76 64.12 22.79
C ALA A 9 -31.18 62.86 22.01
N VAL A 10 -30.68 62.70 20.78
CA VAL A 10 -30.84 61.50 19.98
C VAL A 10 -29.71 60.56 20.38
N ALA A 11 -30.04 59.50 21.14
CA ALA A 11 -29.13 58.43 21.47
C ALA A 11 -29.00 57.51 20.24
N LEU A 12 -27.87 57.55 19.53
CA LEU A 12 -27.49 56.61 18.51
C LEU A 12 -26.97 55.33 19.17
N ILE A 13 -27.83 54.30 19.19
CA ILE A 13 -27.44 52.96 19.59
C ILE A 13 -26.65 52.35 18.41
N TRP A 14 -25.34 52.32 18.53
CA TRP A 14 -24.47 51.50 17.65
C TRP A 14 -24.62 50.05 18.07
N MET A 15 -25.40 49.27 17.34
CA MET A 15 -25.32 47.81 17.39
C MET A 15 -24.04 47.39 16.74
N LEU A 16 -23.01 47.06 17.54
CA LEU A 16 -21.88 46.28 17.11
C LEU A 16 -22.37 44.86 16.78
N LEU A 17 -22.64 44.58 15.55
CA LEU A 17 -22.70 43.22 15.01
C LEU A 17 -21.29 42.63 15.07
N CYS A 18 -20.97 41.95 16.17
CA CYS A 18 -19.85 41.02 16.20
C CYS A 18 -20.19 39.86 15.25
N ALA A 19 -19.78 39.99 13.99
CA ALA A 19 -19.68 38.87 13.09
C ALA A 19 -18.60 37.95 13.66
N THR A 20 -19.00 36.95 14.42
CA THR A 20 -18.13 35.82 14.77
C THR A 20 -17.83 35.12 13.45
N ALA A 21 -16.70 35.48 12.86
CA ALA A 21 -16.12 34.66 11.79
C ALA A 21 -15.94 33.27 12.38
N HIS A 22 -16.86 32.36 12.04
CA HIS A 22 -16.66 30.94 12.29
C HIS A 22 -15.41 30.57 11.48
N ALA A 23 -14.27 30.47 12.16
CA ALA A 23 -13.11 29.85 11.56
C ALA A 23 -13.58 28.47 11.04
N ALA A 24 -13.41 28.24 9.74
CA ALA A 24 -13.65 26.91 9.20
C ALA A 24 -12.90 25.90 10.08
N PRO A 25 -13.52 24.77 10.44
CA PRO A 25 -12.81 23.75 11.20
C PRO A 25 -11.49 23.45 10.50
N PRO A 26 -10.38 23.27 11.24
CA PRO A 26 -9.10 22.97 10.63
C PRO A 26 -9.28 21.75 9.72
N THR A 27 -8.88 21.89 8.48
CA THR A 27 -8.89 20.78 7.51
C THR A 27 -8.09 19.65 8.16
N PRO A 28 -8.66 18.45 8.33
CA PRO A 28 -7.93 17.34 8.92
C PRO A 28 -6.65 17.11 8.10
N PRO A 29 -5.53 16.75 8.74
CA PRO A 29 -4.28 16.54 8.05
C PRO A 29 -4.50 15.55 6.92
N SER A 30 -4.22 15.97 5.70
CA SER A 30 -4.32 15.11 4.53
C SER A 30 -3.23 14.03 4.64
N THR A 31 -3.56 12.79 4.27
CA THR A 31 -2.55 11.75 4.08
C THR A 31 -1.50 12.28 3.12
N GLN A 32 -0.27 12.45 3.60
CA GLN A 32 0.83 12.94 2.76
C GLN A 32 1.55 11.75 2.18
N VAL A 33 1.57 11.66 0.86
CA VAL A 33 2.36 10.67 0.13
C VAL A 33 3.59 11.37 -0.44
N GLN A 34 4.76 10.95 0.00
CA GLN A 34 6.03 11.37 -0.57
C GLN A 34 6.42 10.42 -1.69
N VAL A 35 6.57 10.92 -2.91
CA VAL A 35 6.95 10.12 -4.08
C VAL A 35 8.44 10.30 -4.34
N GLY A 36 9.18 9.20 -4.37
CA GLY A 36 10.62 9.22 -4.53
C GLY A 36 11.21 7.97 -5.18
N TYR A 37 12.52 8.00 -5.29
CA TYR A 37 13.36 6.89 -5.69
C TYR A 37 14.53 6.78 -4.71
N SER A 38 14.89 5.55 -4.36
CA SER A 38 16.09 5.25 -3.58
C SER A 38 16.82 4.09 -4.24
N GLU A 39 18.06 4.34 -4.67
CA GLU A 39 18.93 3.28 -5.22
C GLU A 39 19.14 2.15 -4.20
N ALA A 40 19.25 2.48 -2.91
CA ALA A 40 19.39 1.49 -1.86
C ALA A 40 18.17 0.57 -1.76
N THR A 41 16.98 1.15 -1.84
CA THR A 41 15.72 0.39 -1.81
C THR A 41 15.59 -0.50 -3.06
N ASP A 42 15.87 0.06 -4.23
CA ASP A 42 15.74 -0.64 -5.52
C ASP A 42 16.74 -1.80 -5.62
N LEU A 43 18.00 -1.52 -5.33
CA LEU A 43 19.06 -2.52 -5.35
C LEU A 43 18.82 -3.64 -4.32
N PHE A 44 18.42 -3.27 -3.10
CA PHE A 44 18.08 -4.27 -2.10
C PHE A 44 16.86 -5.11 -2.51
N ASN A 45 15.81 -4.48 -3.03
CA ASN A 45 14.62 -5.19 -3.52
C ASN A 45 15.01 -6.23 -4.59
N LEU A 46 15.84 -5.87 -5.55
CA LEU A 46 16.34 -6.83 -6.55
C LEU A 46 17.11 -7.97 -5.88
N LEU A 47 18.09 -7.65 -5.05
CA LEU A 47 18.96 -8.64 -4.39
C LEU A 47 18.17 -9.58 -3.47
N ASP A 48 17.23 -9.06 -2.67
CA ASP A 48 16.43 -9.87 -1.75
C ASP A 48 15.53 -10.87 -2.50
N ASN A 49 14.98 -10.44 -3.65
CA ASN A 49 14.12 -11.30 -4.47
C ASN A 49 14.88 -12.36 -5.28
N LEU A 50 16.18 -12.19 -5.53
CA LEU A 50 16.98 -13.21 -6.28
C LEU A 50 16.99 -14.58 -5.60
N SER A 51 16.90 -14.62 -4.28
CA SER A 51 17.04 -15.86 -3.51
C SER A 51 15.74 -16.66 -3.39
N ASP A 52 14.61 -16.08 -3.70
CA ASP A 52 13.26 -16.65 -3.51
C ASP A 52 13.08 -17.29 -2.11
N TRP A 53 13.52 -16.55 -1.09
CA TRP A 53 13.56 -17.06 0.29
C TRP A 53 12.17 -17.25 0.93
N LEU A 54 11.15 -16.56 0.44
CA LEU A 54 9.77 -16.66 0.91
C LEU A 54 8.81 -16.70 -0.29
N PRO A 55 8.51 -17.89 -0.84
CA PRO A 55 7.57 -18.05 -1.96
C PRO A 55 6.21 -17.40 -1.68
N GLY A 56 5.69 -16.69 -2.67
CA GLY A 56 4.45 -15.89 -2.55
C GLY A 56 4.66 -14.47 -1.98
N PHE A 57 5.81 -14.21 -1.37
CA PHE A 57 6.21 -12.89 -0.93
C PHE A 57 7.37 -12.33 -1.78
N THR A 58 8.41 -13.13 -2.03
CA THR A 58 9.44 -12.85 -3.03
C THR A 58 8.89 -13.09 -4.44
N VAL A 59 9.45 -12.38 -5.41
CA VAL A 59 9.03 -12.48 -6.82
C VAL A 59 10.15 -13.10 -7.65
N PRO A 60 9.92 -14.28 -8.24
CA PRO A 60 10.96 -15.05 -8.92
C PRO A 60 11.46 -14.43 -10.24
N VAL A 61 10.74 -13.43 -10.78
CA VAL A 61 11.08 -12.77 -12.04
C VAL A 61 12.50 -12.20 -12.05
N TYR A 62 12.98 -11.65 -10.93
CA TYR A 62 14.34 -11.12 -10.84
C TYR A 62 15.40 -12.19 -11.05
N ARG A 63 15.18 -13.36 -10.46
CA ARG A 63 16.06 -14.51 -10.64
C ARG A 63 16.06 -14.99 -12.08
N SER A 64 14.87 -15.19 -12.67
CA SER A 64 14.74 -15.62 -14.07
C SER A 64 15.38 -14.61 -15.01
N TYR A 65 15.24 -13.32 -14.75
CA TYR A 65 15.88 -12.28 -15.54
C TYR A 65 17.41 -12.31 -15.42
N MET A 66 17.94 -12.48 -14.21
CA MET A 66 19.37 -12.59 -13.96
C MET A 66 19.97 -13.82 -14.67
N GLU A 67 19.27 -14.96 -14.61
CA GLU A 67 19.66 -16.20 -15.31
C GLU A 67 19.73 -15.99 -16.83
N ALA A 68 18.71 -15.33 -17.40
CA ALA A 68 18.64 -15.09 -18.86
C ALA A 68 19.70 -14.10 -19.36
N HIS A 69 20.09 -13.11 -18.54
CA HIS A 69 20.96 -11.99 -18.98
C HIS A 69 22.39 -12.02 -18.43
N GLY A 70 22.76 -13.01 -17.67
CA GLY A 70 24.11 -13.09 -17.11
C GLY A 70 24.51 -14.49 -16.68
N GLY A 71 23.56 -15.41 -16.67
CA GLY A 71 23.73 -16.75 -16.13
C GLY A 71 23.92 -16.75 -14.61
N LEU A 72 23.64 -17.87 -13.99
CA LEU A 72 23.96 -18.15 -12.59
C LEU A 72 24.82 -19.42 -12.56
N ASP A 73 26.04 -19.30 -12.09
CA ASP A 73 26.92 -20.47 -11.92
C ASP A 73 26.61 -21.23 -10.61
N GLN A 74 27.27 -22.35 -10.40
CA GLN A 74 27.06 -23.18 -9.21
C GLN A 74 27.37 -22.42 -7.90
N ALA A 75 28.35 -21.53 -7.93
CA ALA A 75 28.70 -20.73 -6.76
C ALA A 75 27.69 -19.59 -6.50
N ASP A 76 27.06 -19.04 -7.57
CA ASP A 76 25.92 -18.14 -7.45
C ASP A 76 24.75 -18.83 -6.77
N LEU A 77 24.37 -20.02 -7.24
CA LEU A 77 23.28 -20.80 -6.68
C LEU A 77 23.50 -21.16 -5.21
N ALA A 78 24.73 -21.52 -4.85
CA ALA A 78 25.11 -21.77 -3.46
C ALA A 78 25.00 -20.50 -2.59
N ALA A 79 25.42 -19.34 -3.09
CA ALA A 79 25.31 -18.07 -2.38
C ALA A 79 23.85 -17.63 -2.21
N LEU A 80 23.01 -17.81 -3.24
CA LEU A 80 21.57 -17.56 -3.15
C LEU A 80 20.90 -18.46 -2.11
N ALA A 81 21.22 -19.75 -2.08
CA ALA A 81 20.69 -20.69 -1.10
C ALA A 81 21.09 -20.32 0.34
N ALA A 82 22.35 -19.93 0.55
CA ALA A 82 22.83 -19.50 1.86
C ALA A 82 22.15 -18.19 2.32
N TYR A 83 21.96 -17.23 1.42
CA TYR A 83 21.21 -16.00 1.71
C TYR A 83 19.74 -16.29 2.01
N ALA A 84 19.10 -17.17 1.24
CA ALA A 84 17.71 -17.56 1.49
C ALA A 84 17.53 -18.17 2.89
N GLU A 85 18.48 -19.03 3.32
CA GLU A 85 18.47 -19.61 4.66
C GLU A 85 18.66 -18.56 5.76
N PHE A 86 19.59 -17.62 5.56
CA PHE A 86 19.75 -16.45 6.45
C PHE A 86 18.43 -15.70 6.60
N ARG A 87 17.77 -15.35 5.49
CA ARG A 87 16.51 -14.58 5.48
C ARG A 87 15.39 -15.36 6.20
N ARG A 88 15.21 -16.64 5.92
CA ARG A 88 14.19 -17.47 6.58
C ARG A 88 14.39 -17.55 8.11
N ARG A 89 15.65 -17.62 8.53
CA ARG A 89 15.99 -17.72 9.96
C ARG A 89 15.82 -16.40 10.70
N THR A 90 16.11 -15.27 10.05
CA THR A 90 16.15 -13.96 10.71
C THR A 90 14.89 -13.12 10.53
N SER A 91 14.06 -13.41 9.51
CA SER A 91 12.83 -12.67 9.27
C SER A 91 11.63 -13.31 9.98
N GLY A 92 10.88 -12.51 10.71
CA GLY A 92 9.60 -12.91 11.29
C GLY A 92 8.53 -13.21 10.24
N LEU A 93 8.71 -12.70 9.00
CA LEU A 93 7.78 -12.97 7.90
C LEU A 93 7.74 -14.43 7.46
N ALA A 94 8.80 -15.20 7.77
CA ALA A 94 8.88 -16.64 7.46
C ALA A 94 8.17 -17.53 8.48
N LYS A 95 7.67 -16.99 9.59
CA LYS A 95 6.95 -17.74 10.61
C LYS A 95 5.56 -18.13 10.12
N ASP A 96 5.11 -19.32 10.53
CA ASP A 96 3.82 -19.90 10.07
C ASP A 96 2.57 -19.24 10.68
N ASP A 97 2.71 -18.19 11.48
CA ASP A 97 1.58 -17.54 12.13
C ASP A 97 0.90 -16.53 11.18
N ALA A 98 -0.16 -17.00 10.53
CA ALA A 98 -0.76 -16.35 9.38
C ALA A 98 -1.41 -14.98 9.64
N LEU A 99 -1.98 -14.78 10.84
CA LEU A 99 -2.62 -13.50 11.21
C LEU A 99 -1.58 -12.43 11.54
N GLU A 100 -0.47 -12.84 12.16
CA GLU A 100 0.61 -11.92 12.51
C GLU A 100 1.42 -11.46 11.31
N VAL A 101 1.57 -12.30 10.26
CA VAL A 101 2.36 -11.94 9.07
C VAL A 101 1.78 -10.76 8.30
N VAL A 102 0.46 -10.65 8.19
CA VAL A 102 -0.18 -9.52 7.50
C VAL A 102 -0.02 -8.24 8.32
N ASP A 103 -0.21 -8.31 9.63
CA ASP A 103 0.03 -7.18 10.53
C ASP A 103 1.51 -6.71 10.46
N LEU A 104 2.45 -7.64 10.35
CA LEU A 104 3.88 -7.38 10.25
C LEU A 104 4.28 -6.69 8.94
N VAL A 105 3.60 -6.98 7.83
CA VAL A 105 3.92 -6.36 6.53
C VAL A 105 3.39 -4.93 6.42
N PHE A 106 2.20 -4.67 6.98
CA PHE A 106 1.51 -3.39 6.80
C PHE A 106 1.62 -2.45 8.00
N ALA A 107 1.80 -2.94 9.21
CA ALA A 107 1.95 -2.09 10.39
C ALA A 107 3.39 -1.54 10.48
N PRO A 108 3.61 -0.21 10.47
CA PRO A 108 4.94 0.38 10.37
C PRO A 108 5.93 -0.06 11.45
N ASP A 109 5.49 -0.11 12.69
CA ASP A 109 6.36 -0.46 13.81
C ASP A 109 6.62 -1.98 13.86
N ALA A 110 5.60 -2.78 13.55
CA ALA A 110 5.73 -4.23 13.48
C ALA A 110 6.62 -4.69 12.32
N THR A 111 6.66 -3.96 11.19
CA THR A 111 7.56 -4.30 10.07
C THR A 111 9.02 -4.23 10.47
N ARG A 112 9.42 -3.22 11.27
CA ARG A 112 10.79 -3.10 11.77
C ARG A 112 11.18 -4.27 12.67
N GLU A 113 10.27 -4.73 13.52
CA GLU A 113 10.50 -5.87 14.41
C GLU A 113 10.50 -7.20 13.66
N ALA A 114 9.62 -7.33 12.67
CA ALA A 114 9.50 -8.57 11.89
C ALA A 114 10.62 -8.76 10.89
N ASP A 115 11.10 -7.69 10.27
CA ASP A 115 12.17 -7.75 9.27
C ASP A 115 13.17 -6.61 9.46
N PRO A 116 13.93 -6.61 10.56
CA PRO A 116 14.88 -5.56 10.88
C PRO A 116 15.98 -5.43 9.83
N PHE A 117 16.34 -6.51 9.15
CA PHE A 117 17.35 -6.48 8.10
C PHE A 117 16.89 -5.63 6.90
N SER A 118 15.69 -5.85 6.38
CA SER A 118 15.13 -5.06 5.26
C SER A 118 14.93 -3.60 5.64
N TRP A 119 14.64 -3.31 6.90
CA TRP A 119 14.34 -1.96 7.37
C TRP A 119 15.47 -0.96 7.09
N HIS A 120 16.73 -1.39 7.14
CA HIS A 120 17.88 -0.55 6.85
C HIS A 120 17.90 0.02 5.42
N PHE A 121 17.22 -0.65 4.49
CA PHE A 121 17.18 -0.27 3.06
C PHE A 121 15.95 0.56 2.67
N LEU A 122 15.04 0.80 3.60
CA LEU A 122 13.84 1.61 3.36
C LEU A 122 14.05 3.10 3.66
N GLY A 123 15.23 3.50 4.15
CA GLY A 123 15.60 4.90 4.41
C GLY A 123 16.22 5.59 3.19
N ASP A 124 16.72 6.82 3.44
CA ASP A 124 17.37 7.65 2.40
C ASP A 124 18.89 7.46 2.33
N ALA A 125 19.45 6.59 3.17
CA ALA A 125 20.87 6.26 3.13
C ALA A 125 21.22 5.52 1.83
N GLY A 126 22.41 5.76 1.29
CA GLY A 126 22.91 5.00 0.15
C GLY A 126 23.07 3.51 0.47
N PHE A 127 23.11 2.66 -0.57
CA PHE A 127 23.14 1.21 -0.42
C PHE A 127 24.27 0.72 0.49
N GLU A 128 25.49 1.22 0.29
CA GLU A 128 26.65 0.79 1.08
C GLU A 128 26.48 1.09 2.58
N ALA A 129 25.99 2.28 2.92
CA ALA A 129 25.73 2.66 4.30
C ALA A 129 24.64 1.79 4.93
N SER A 130 23.53 1.55 4.20
CA SER A 130 22.44 0.68 4.62
C SER A 130 22.90 -0.76 4.81
N ALA A 131 23.66 -1.30 3.86
CA ALA A 131 24.20 -2.66 3.94
C ALA A 131 25.17 -2.83 5.12
N ASN A 132 26.06 -1.85 5.34
CA ASN A 132 26.98 -1.91 6.48
C ASN A 132 26.25 -1.87 7.82
N ALA A 133 25.21 -1.02 7.94
CA ALA A 133 24.37 -0.97 9.15
C ALA A 133 23.62 -2.28 9.37
N ALA A 134 22.97 -2.82 8.35
CA ALA A 134 22.25 -4.09 8.41
C ALA A 134 23.17 -5.27 8.79
N ILE A 135 24.37 -5.32 8.20
CA ILE A 135 25.36 -6.35 8.46
C ILE A 135 25.89 -6.26 9.90
N ALA A 136 26.14 -5.05 10.40
CA ALA A 136 26.74 -4.85 11.74
C ALA A 136 25.88 -5.43 12.87
N GLU A 137 24.58 -5.55 12.68
CA GLU A 137 23.63 -6.09 13.63
C GLU A 137 23.59 -7.64 13.64
N GLN A 138 24.30 -8.30 12.71
CA GLN A 138 24.23 -9.75 12.55
C GLN A 138 25.37 -10.48 13.31
N SER A 139 25.22 -11.79 13.45
CA SER A 139 26.29 -12.65 13.97
C SER A 139 27.55 -12.59 13.08
N ALA A 140 28.73 -12.91 13.61
CA ALA A 140 29.98 -12.89 12.86
C ALA A 140 29.94 -13.76 11.59
N ASP A 141 29.29 -14.93 11.66
CA ASP A 141 29.15 -15.83 10.50
C ASP A 141 28.20 -15.24 9.47
N ASP A 142 27.07 -14.65 9.89
CA ASP A 142 26.13 -13.98 9.01
C ASP A 142 26.74 -12.72 8.37
N GLN A 143 27.53 -11.95 9.10
CA GLN A 143 28.29 -10.82 8.53
C GLN A 143 29.19 -11.26 7.38
N LYS A 144 29.92 -12.39 7.57
CA LYS A 144 30.77 -12.95 6.53
C LYS A 144 29.96 -13.39 5.30
N LEU A 145 28.86 -14.08 5.53
CA LEU A 145 27.93 -14.54 4.49
C LEU A 145 27.40 -13.35 3.69
N LEU A 146 26.86 -12.32 4.36
CA LEU A 146 26.25 -11.16 3.73
C LEU A 146 27.26 -10.32 2.95
N ARG A 147 28.48 -10.12 3.48
CA ARG A 147 29.54 -9.45 2.74
C ARG A 147 29.91 -10.22 1.45
N ALA A 148 30.03 -11.53 1.53
CA ALA A 148 30.31 -12.37 0.37
C ALA A 148 29.16 -12.28 -0.66
N TYR A 149 27.89 -12.33 -0.20
CA TYR A 149 26.71 -12.20 -1.03
C TYR A 149 26.66 -10.86 -1.76
N PHE A 150 26.79 -9.75 -1.03
CA PHE A 150 26.76 -8.43 -1.65
C PHE A 150 27.96 -8.19 -2.58
N THR A 151 29.17 -8.61 -2.20
CA THR A 151 30.34 -8.51 -3.08
C THR A 151 30.11 -9.24 -4.41
N ARG A 152 29.39 -10.37 -4.38
CA ARG A 152 29.13 -11.17 -5.57
C ARG A 152 28.05 -10.59 -6.46
N PHE A 153 26.93 -10.12 -5.88
CA PHE A 153 25.74 -9.77 -6.65
C PHE A 153 25.56 -8.26 -6.88
N VAL A 154 26.02 -7.39 -6.00
CA VAL A 154 25.84 -5.94 -6.15
C VAL A 154 26.38 -5.41 -7.48
N PRO A 155 27.60 -5.77 -7.96
CA PRO A 155 28.11 -5.25 -9.22
C PRO A 155 27.26 -5.65 -10.43
N ARG A 156 26.58 -6.80 -10.35
CA ARG A 156 25.69 -7.29 -11.42
C ARG A 156 24.34 -6.60 -11.35
N ALA A 157 23.75 -6.55 -10.16
CA ALA A 157 22.48 -5.91 -9.89
C ALA A 157 22.53 -4.40 -10.19
N SER A 158 23.58 -3.72 -9.76
CA SER A 158 23.77 -2.28 -10.04
C SER A 158 23.80 -1.98 -11.54
N ARG A 159 24.38 -2.85 -12.36
CA ARG A 159 24.35 -2.68 -13.82
C ARG A 159 22.94 -2.79 -14.40
N LEU A 160 22.08 -3.62 -13.82
CA LEU A 160 20.69 -3.76 -14.26
C LEU A 160 19.85 -2.53 -13.90
N ILE A 161 20.12 -1.91 -12.75
CA ILE A 161 19.40 -0.73 -12.31
C ILE A 161 20.10 0.61 -12.68
N ALA A 162 21.31 0.58 -13.22
CA ALA A 162 22.21 1.74 -13.38
C ALA A 162 21.86 2.74 -14.48
N VAL A 163 20.68 2.72 -15.06
CA VAL A 163 20.28 3.70 -16.10
C VAL A 163 19.41 4.77 -15.47
N ALA A 164 19.99 5.80 -14.92
CA ALA A 164 19.29 6.96 -14.36
C ALA A 164 19.07 8.04 -15.45
N PRO A 165 18.08 8.91 -15.32
CA PRO A 165 17.05 9.08 -14.28
C PRO A 165 15.75 8.37 -14.65
N ARG A 166 15.58 7.17 -14.16
CA ARG A 166 14.66 6.20 -14.72
C ARG A 166 13.19 6.40 -14.44
N PHE A 167 12.85 6.98 -13.30
CA PHE A 167 11.46 7.14 -12.88
C PHE A 167 11.01 8.59 -12.82
N GLU A 168 11.79 9.55 -13.33
CA GLU A 168 11.44 10.97 -13.21
C GLU A 168 10.08 11.29 -13.81
N HIS A 169 9.78 10.71 -14.97
CA HIS A 169 8.50 10.92 -15.60
C HIS A 169 7.34 10.34 -14.76
N GLN A 170 7.45 9.08 -14.34
CA GLN A 170 6.41 8.44 -13.51
C GLN A 170 6.24 9.14 -12.18
N MET A 171 7.33 9.52 -11.52
CA MET A 171 7.28 10.26 -10.26
C MET A 171 6.61 11.63 -10.43
N ARG A 172 6.88 12.34 -11.52
CA ARG A 172 6.25 13.62 -11.82
C ARG A 172 4.75 13.44 -12.05
N VAL A 173 4.34 12.50 -12.90
CA VAL A 173 2.93 12.21 -13.16
C VAL A 173 2.19 11.84 -11.89
N LEU A 174 2.76 10.95 -11.08
CA LEU A 174 2.15 10.54 -9.81
C LEU A 174 2.01 11.71 -8.83
N ARG A 175 3.03 12.58 -8.71
CA ARG A 175 2.94 13.79 -7.87
C ARG A 175 1.85 14.75 -8.36
N GLU A 176 1.74 14.94 -9.67
CA GLU A 176 0.69 15.78 -10.28
C GLU A 176 -0.71 15.22 -9.96
N GLU A 177 -0.93 13.91 -10.11
CA GLU A 177 -2.21 13.28 -9.76
C GLU A 177 -2.51 13.36 -8.27
N LEU A 178 -1.53 13.09 -7.41
CA LEU A 178 -1.70 13.18 -5.95
C LEU A 178 -2.00 14.60 -5.46
N SER A 179 -1.61 15.62 -6.24
CA SER A 179 -1.96 17.02 -5.96
C SER A 179 -3.44 17.33 -6.21
N ASN A 180 -4.18 16.44 -6.87
CA ASN A 180 -5.62 16.63 -7.12
C ASN A 180 -6.39 16.55 -5.78
N PRO A 181 -7.15 17.60 -5.41
CA PRO A 181 -7.93 17.61 -4.16
C PRO A 181 -8.93 16.45 -4.03
N ALA A 182 -9.38 15.86 -5.15
CA ALA A 182 -10.27 14.72 -5.12
C ALA A 182 -9.57 13.46 -4.58
N VAL A 183 -8.27 13.27 -4.89
CA VAL A 183 -7.46 12.18 -4.35
C VAL A 183 -7.30 12.33 -2.82
N SER A 184 -6.96 13.54 -2.36
CA SER A 184 -6.84 13.81 -0.92
C SER A 184 -8.16 13.59 -0.17
N ARG A 185 -9.29 13.98 -0.77
CA ARG A 185 -10.62 13.70 -0.18
C ARG A 185 -10.91 12.21 -0.12
N LEU A 186 -10.59 11.45 -1.17
CA LEU A 186 -10.80 10.01 -1.20
C LEU A 186 -9.94 9.30 -0.15
N ALA A 187 -8.66 9.65 -0.03
CA ALA A 187 -7.76 9.14 1.00
C ALA A 187 -8.26 9.46 2.43
N SER A 188 -8.84 10.65 2.65
CA SER A 188 -9.45 11.01 3.92
C SER A 188 -10.70 10.16 4.22
N GLN A 189 -11.54 9.90 3.23
CA GLN A 189 -12.70 9.01 3.37
C GLN A 189 -12.28 7.58 3.72
N MET A 190 -11.21 7.07 3.11
CA MET A 190 -10.64 5.76 3.43
C MET A 190 -10.15 5.72 4.88
N ARG A 191 -9.41 6.73 5.31
CA ARG A 191 -8.94 6.84 6.69
C ARG A 191 -10.11 6.84 7.69
N ASP A 192 -11.15 7.62 7.42
CA ASP A 192 -12.33 7.69 8.29
C ASP A 192 -13.08 6.36 8.32
N PHE A 193 -13.17 5.66 7.18
CA PHE A 193 -13.73 4.32 7.08
C PHE A 193 -13.00 3.30 7.96
N PHE A 194 -11.67 3.33 7.99
CA PHE A 194 -10.87 2.46 8.87
C PHE A 194 -10.75 2.98 10.29
N ALA A 195 -11.23 4.19 10.57
CA ALA A 195 -11.10 4.89 11.86
C ALA A 195 -9.65 4.97 12.36
N VAL A 196 -8.71 5.25 11.45
CA VAL A 196 -7.31 5.48 11.77
C VAL A 196 -7.11 6.99 12.04
N PRO A 197 -6.76 7.39 13.28
CA PRO A 197 -6.80 8.80 13.67
C PRO A 197 -5.79 9.67 12.93
N ASP A 198 -4.56 9.23 12.84
CA ASP A 198 -3.47 9.98 12.22
C ASP A 198 -2.65 9.04 11.31
N PRO A 199 -2.92 9.00 9.99
CA PRO A 199 -2.07 8.24 9.10
C PRO A 199 -0.69 8.90 9.06
N PRO A 200 0.39 8.12 9.24
CA PRO A 200 1.72 8.64 9.05
C PRO A 200 1.94 9.06 7.60
N VAL A 201 3.01 9.82 7.38
CA VAL A 201 3.48 10.11 6.03
C VAL A 201 3.85 8.80 5.34
N PHE A 202 3.29 8.60 4.17
CA PHE A 202 3.60 7.49 3.30
C PHE A 202 4.71 7.84 2.33
N GLU A 203 5.55 6.88 2.04
CA GLU A 203 6.54 6.97 0.97
C GLU A 203 6.18 6.01 -0.15
N ALA A 204 5.97 6.52 -1.36
CA ALA A 204 5.85 5.72 -2.57
C ALA A 204 7.21 5.74 -3.28
N ARG A 205 7.86 4.60 -3.38
CA ARG A 205 9.17 4.44 -4.02
C ARG A 205 9.08 3.54 -5.22
N PHE A 206 9.53 4.03 -6.35
CA PHE A 206 9.67 3.21 -7.54
C PHE A 206 10.85 2.25 -7.38
N VAL A 207 10.64 1.01 -7.82
CA VAL A 207 11.67 -0.01 -7.91
C VAL A 207 11.60 -0.66 -9.29
N TRP A 208 12.74 -1.10 -9.78
CA TRP A 208 12.83 -1.70 -11.11
C TRP A 208 12.08 -3.02 -11.19
N TRP A 209 11.36 -3.19 -12.30
CA TRP A 209 10.60 -4.40 -12.63
C TRP A 209 10.98 -4.88 -14.03
N PRO A 210 11.50 -6.10 -14.20
CA PRO A 210 11.99 -6.58 -15.50
C PRO A 210 10.89 -7.02 -16.48
N GLU A 211 9.65 -7.21 -16.03
CA GLU A 211 8.55 -7.65 -16.88
C GLU A 211 7.81 -6.49 -17.55
N MET A 212 7.36 -6.69 -18.81
CA MET A 212 6.73 -5.63 -19.61
C MET A 212 5.23 -5.47 -19.35
N ASP A 213 4.53 -6.57 -19.04
CA ASP A 213 3.07 -6.64 -19.15
C ASP A 213 2.33 -6.64 -17.81
N THR A 214 3.06 -6.61 -16.70
CA THR A 214 2.47 -6.64 -15.37
C THR A 214 2.96 -5.49 -14.51
N THR A 215 2.12 -5.08 -13.58
CA THR A 215 2.48 -4.16 -12.50
C THR A 215 2.33 -4.86 -11.19
N GLN A 216 3.14 -4.45 -10.25
CA GLN A 216 3.05 -4.90 -8.89
C GLN A 216 3.32 -3.72 -7.95
N ALA A 217 2.66 -3.74 -6.79
CA ALA A 217 3.00 -2.89 -5.67
C ALA A 217 3.10 -3.74 -4.41
N LYS A 218 3.88 -3.30 -3.45
CA LYS A 218 4.01 -3.95 -2.14
C LYS A 218 4.22 -2.91 -1.05
N VAL A 219 3.54 -3.07 0.06
CA VAL A 219 3.81 -2.26 1.24
C VAL A 219 4.91 -2.90 2.08
N ARG A 220 5.80 -2.05 2.58
CA ARG A 220 6.85 -2.37 3.55
C ARG A 220 6.84 -1.28 4.61
N GLY A 221 6.15 -1.50 5.71
CA GLY A 221 5.98 -0.48 6.73
C GLY A 221 5.33 0.79 6.17
N ARG A 222 6.07 1.89 6.15
CA ARG A 222 5.61 3.17 5.60
C ARG A 222 5.93 3.36 4.12
N THR A 223 6.60 2.41 3.50
CA THR A 223 7.06 2.51 2.12
C THR A 223 6.23 1.61 1.23
N MET A 224 5.62 2.18 0.20
CA MET A 224 5.02 1.45 -0.90
C MET A 224 6.05 1.32 -2.01
N LEU A 225 6.40 0.09 -2.37
CA LEU A 225 7.25 -0.21 -3.50
C LEU A 225 6.38 -0.32 -4.75
N LEU A 226 6.60 0.56 -5.71
CA LEU A 226 5.91 0.57 -7.00
C LEU A 226 6.83 -0.04 -8.05
N TYR A 227 6.53 -1.26 -8.46
CA TYR A 227 7.33 -2.02 -9.39
C TYR A 227 7.07 -1.55 -10.81
N SER A 228 8.05 -0.91 -11.42
CA SER A 228 7.91 -0.30 -12.74
C SER A 228 9.12 -0.57 -13.63
N GLN A 229 8.87 -0.56 -14.93
CA GLN A 229 9.94 -0.59 -15.92
C GLN A 229 10.54 0.78 -16.11
N HIS A 230 11.83 0.82 -16.28
CA HIS A 230 12.56 2.04 -16.53
C HIS A 230 12.30 2.62 -17.94
N ASP A 231 12.23 1.75 -18.91
CA ASP A 231 12.23 2.08 -20.33
C ASP A 231 10.83 2.01 -20.95
N ALA A 232 9.77 2.30 -20.17
CA ALA A 232 8.46 2.45 -20.77
C ALA A 232 8.57 3.44 -21.93
N PRO A 233 8.32 3.02 -23.19
CA PRO A 233 8.47 3.89 -24.35
C PRO A 233 7.67 5.17 -24.12
N THR A 234 8.29 6.32 -24.39
CA THR A 234 7.60 7.60 -24.42
C THR A 234 6.41 7.46 -25.38
N GLY A 235 5.19 7.41 -24.84
CA GLY A 235 3.96 7.26 -25.63
C GLY A 235 3.14 6.00 -25.34
N THR A 236 3.64 5.00 -24.61
CA THR A 236 2.76 4.02 -23.97
C THR A 236 2.00 4.72 -22.86
N ALA A 237 0.72 4.42 -22.69
CA ALA A 237 -0.08 4.98 -21.62
C ALA A 237 0.71 4.89 -20.32
N SER A 238 1.01 6.04 -19.73
CA SER A 238 1.69 6.08 -18.44
C SER A 238 0.89 5.20 -17.51
N MET A 239 1.55 4.23 -16.86
CA MET A 239 0.87 3.38 -15.92
C MET A 239 0.17 4.24 -14.88
N ASP A 240 -1.05 3.87 -14.61
CA ASP A 240 -1.91 4.55 -13.65
C ASP A 240 -1.56 4.11 -12.23
N TRP A 241 -0.62 4.82 -11.63
CA TRP A 241 -0.11 4.48 -10.30
C TRP A 241 -1.04 4.93 -9.16
N THR A 242 -1.87 5.94 -9.37
CA THR A 242 -2.71 6.48 -8.29
C THR A 242 -3.74 5.49 -7.77
N PRO A 243 -4.52 4.78 -8.61
CA PRO A 243 -5.42 3.74 -8.12
C PRO A 243 -4.68 2.57 -7.45
N ILE A 244 -3.48 2.20 -7.92
CA ILE A 244 -2.65 1.17 -7.29
C ILE A 244 -2.20 1.65 -5.91
N LEU A 245 -1.73 2.89 -5.80
CA LEU A 245 -1.33 3.48 -4.52
C LEU A 245 -2.50 3.55 -3.53
N LEU A 246 -3.71 3.89 -3.99
CA LEU A 246 -4.90 3.90 -3.13
C LEU A 246 -5.32 2.47 -2.73
N HIS A 247 -5.12 1.48 -3.60
CA HIS A 247 -5.30 0.07 -3.27
C HIS A 247 -4.37 -0.34 -2.12
N GLU A 248 -3.08 -0.05 -2.23
CA GLU A 248 -2.10 -0.35 -1.18
C GLU A 248 -2.34 0.47 0.10
N LEU A 249 -2.83 1.72 -0.03
CA LEU A 249 -3.24 2.53 1.11
C LEU A 249 -4.37 1.87 1.89
N ASN A 250 -5.30 1.18 1.21
CA ASN A 250 -6.35 0.41 1.87
C ASN A 250 -5.77 -0.64 2.82
N HIS A 251 -4.82 -1.44 2.35
CA HIS A 251 -4.16 -2.47 3.17
C HIS A 251 -3.44 -1.85 4.37
N TYR A 252 -2.74 -0.75 4.16
CA TYR A 252 -2.05 -0.05 5.24
C TYR A 252 -3.01 0.48 6.30
N LEU A 253 -4.11 1.13 5.90
CA LEU A 253 -5.11 1.63 6.83
C LEU A 253 -5.84 0.50 7.56
N SER A 254 -6.11 -0.61 6.85
CA SER A 254 -6.66 -1.83 7.46
C SER A 254 -5.73 -2.38 8.54
N ALA A 255 -4.44 -2.50 8.24
CA ALA A 255 -3.43 -2.96 9.20
C ALA A 255 -3.25 -2.03 10.40
N GLY A 256 -3.41 -0.71 10.20
CA GLY A 256 -3.32 0.31 11.25
C GLY A 256 -4.45 0.29 12.27
N GLN A 257 -5.49 -0.51 12.07
CA GLN A 257 -6.59 -0.63 13.03
C GLN A 257 -6.16 -1.30 14.33
N PRO A 258 -6.79 -0.97 15.47
CA PRO A 258 -6.56 -1.68 16.72
C PRO A 258 -6.78 -3.19 16.57
N ALA A 259 -5.88 -4.01 17.12
CA ALA A 259 -5.94 -5.47 17.02
C ALA A 259 -7.28 -6.07 17.49
N ALA A 260 -7.91 -5.49 18.52
CA ALA A 260 -9.23 -5.91 18.98
C ALA A 260 -10.30 -5.72 17.91
N ARG A 261 -10.25 -4.61 17.14
CA ARG A 261 -11.19 -4.33 16.03
C ARG A 261 -10.96 -5.30 14.88
N LYS A 262 -9.72 -5.56 14.50
CA LYS A 262 -9.40 -6.56 13.46
C LYS A 262 -9.92 -7.93 13.81
N ARG A 263 -9.71 -8.40 15.05
CA ARG A 263 -10.27 -9.70 15.52
C ARG A 263 -11.80 -9.74 15.48
N MET A 264 -12.46 -8.64 15.87
CA MET A 264 -13.92 -8.54 15.80
C MET A 264 -14.42 -8.62 14.35
N LEU A 265 -13.80 -7.89 13.43
CA LEU A 265 -14.13 -7.91 12.00
C LEU A 265 -13.91 -9.30 11.41
N ALA A 266 -12.77 -9.95 11.70
CA ALA A 266 -12.49 -11.31 11.25
C ALA A 266 -13.57 -12.29 11.75
N ALA A 267 -13.92 -12.24 13.04
CA ALA A 267 -14.95 -13.09 13.62
C ALA A 267 -16.34 -12.84 12.99
N ASN A 268 -16.69 -11.58 12.72
CA ASN A 268 -17.95 -11.22 12.08
C ASN A 268 -17.98 -11.69 10.62
N PHE A 269 -16.89 -11.49 9.89
CA PHE A 269 -16.79 -11.90 8.49
C PHE A 269 -16.79 -13.42 8.34
N LEU A 270 -16.06 -14.17 9.18
CA LEU A 270 -16.03 -15.62 9.16
C LEU A 270 -17.41 -16.28 9.41
N ARG A 271 -18.31 -15.62 10.16
CA ARG A 271 -19.68 -16.11 10.30
C ARG A 271 -20.47 -16.05 8.99
N LEU A 272 -20.13 -15.11 8.12
CA LEU A 272 -20.78 -14.92 6.82
C LEU A 272 -20.09 -15.68 5.70
N CYS A 273 -18.78 -15.94 5.84
CA CYS A 273 -17.89 -16.59 4.89
C CYS A 273 -17.01 -17.64 5.60
N PRO A 274 -17.55 -18.80 6.00
CA PRO A 274 -16.76 -19.84 6.69
C PRO A 274 -15.57 -20.35 5.89
N SER A 275 -15.65 -20.37 4.56
CA SER A 275 -14.57 -20.80 3.67
C SER A 275 -13.33 -19.92 3.75
N ALA A 276 -13.47 -18.65 4.21
CA ALA A 276 -12.33 -17.76 4.43
C ALA A 276 -11.37 -18.29 5.54
N ALA A 277 -11.84 -19.20 6.40
CA ALA A 277 -10.98 -19.86 7.40
C ALA A 277 -9.85 -20.71 6.76
N ASN A 278 -10.00 -21.08 5.50
CA ASN A 278 -8.98 -21.83 4.75
C ASN A 278 -7.88 -20.93 4.17
N LEU A 279 -8.06 -19.61 4.22
CA LEU A 279 -7.04 -18.67 3.79
C LEU A 279 -5.99 -18.52 4.88
N ARG A 280 -4.75 -18.28 4.49
CA ARG A 280 -3.66 -17.96 5.41
C ARG A 280 -4.00 -16.78 6.32
N ASN A 281 -4.71 -15.77 5.79
CA ASN A 281 -5.33 -14.71 6.55
C ASN A 281 -6.81 -14.59 6.12
N PRO A 282 -7.78 -14.91 6.98
CA PRO A 282 -9.19 -14.80 6.65
C PRO A 282 -9.63 -13.39 6.23
N LEU A 283 -8.97 -12.34 6.74
CA LEU A 283 -9.29 -10.96 6.38
C LEU A 283 -8.93 -10.62 4.93
N ASN A 284 -8.03 -11.35 4.27
CA ASN A 284 -7.72 -11.12 2.85
C ASN A 284 -8.96 -11.26 1.97
N ALA A 285 -9.91 -12.12 2.32
CA ALA A 285 -11.16 -12.25 1.60
C ALA A 285 -12.07 -11.00 1.71
N LEU A 286 -11.80 -10.11 2.66
CA LEU A 286 -12.47 -8.81 2.83
C LEU A 286 -11.59 -7.65 2.34
N GLU A 287 -10.30 -7.69 2.64
CA GLU A 287 -9.38 -6.58 2.40
C GLU A 287 -9.10 -6.35 0.92
N GLU A 288 -8.87 -7.41 0.13
CA GLU A 288 -8.69 -7.28 -1.31
C GLU A 288 -9.92 -6.69 -2.01
N PRO A 289 -11.16 -7.17 -1.77
CA PRO A 289 -12.35 -6.52 -2.30
C PRO A 289 -12.50 -5.05 -1.92
N LEU A 290 -12.15 -4.68 -0.68
CA LEU A 290 -12.16 -3.29 -0.23
C LEU A 290 -11.09 -2.45 -0.93
N ALA A 291 -9.89 -3.00 -1.13
CA ALA A 291 -8.81 -2.32 -1.84
C ALA A 291 -9.20 -2.03 -3.31
N ILE A 292 -9.87 -2.98 -3.97
CA ILE A 292 -10.42 -2.80 -5.32
C ILE A 292 -11.56 -1.76 -5.31
N TYR A 293 -12.44 -1.84 -4.34
CA TYR A 293 -13.57 -0.90 -4.21
C TYR A 293 -13.08 0.54 -4.05
N TRP A 294 -12.11 0.79 -3.15
CA TRP A 294 -11.57 2.12 -2.91
C TRP A 294 -10.60 2.58 -4.00
N GLY A 295 -9.60 1.74 -4.33
CA GLY A 295 -8.50 2.10 -5.21
C GLY A 295 -8.89 2.19 -6.68
N GLN A 296 -9.93 1.45 -7.11
CA GLN A 296 -10.37 1.45 -8.51
C GLN A 296 -11.76 2.05 -8.67
N TYR A 297 -12.79 1.45 -8.08
CA TYR A 297 -14.16 1.88 -8.33
C TYR A 297 -14.48 3.29 -7.80
N ARG A 298 -14.17 3.56 -6.54
CA ARG A 298 -14.38 4.91 -5.95
C ARG A 298 -13.46 5.95 -6.58
N PHE A 299 -12.23 5.58 -6.89
CA PHE A 299 -11.27 6.44 -7.56
C PHE A 299 -11.76 6.88 -8.95
N GLU A 300 -12.18 5.96 -9.81
CA GLU A 300 -12.68 6.30 -11.14
C GLU A 300 -13.84 7.28 -11.07
N HIS A 301 -14.74 7.10 -10.12
CA HIS A 301 -15.87 8.00 -9.95
C HIS A 301 -15.47 9.35 -9.34
N ALA A 302 -14.74 9.33 -8.22
CA ALA A 302 -14.48 10.54 -7.42
C ALA A 302 -13.40 11.45 -8.02
N VAL A 303 -12.41 10.85 -8.70
CA VAL A 303 -11.25 11.56 -9.24
C VAL A 303 -11.39 11.81 -10.74
N ARG A 304 -11.89 10.82 -11.49
CA ARG A 304 -12.00 10.88 -12.95
C ARG A 304 -13.40 11.19 -13.47
N GLY A 305 -14.40 11.20 -12.59
CA GLY A 305 -15.78 11.44 -12.98
C GLY A 305 -16.38 10.38 -13.91
N ARG A 306 -15.81 9.16 -13.89
CA ARG A 306 -16.20 8.06 -14.77
C ARG A 306 -16.84 6.92 -13.98
N ALA A 307 -17.85 6.27 -14.56
CA ALA A 307 -18.36 5.02 -14.04
C ALA A 307 -17.42 3.86 -14.46
N LEU A 308 -17.04 3.02 -13.54
CA LEU A 308 -16.35 1.77 -13.85
C LEU A 308 -17.39 0.66 -14.11
N PRO A 309 -17.53 0.18 -15.38
CA PRO A 309 -18.56 -0.80 -15.72
C PRO A 309 -18.32 -2.13 -15.00
N ARG A 310 -19.39 -2.70 -14.44
CA ARG A 310 -19.29 -4.01 -13.76
C ARG A 310 -19.04 -5.18 -14.72
N SER A 311 -19.30 -4.99 -16.01
CA SER A 311 -18.98 -5.98 -17.05
C SER A 311 -17.48 -6.10 -17.33
N LEU A 312 -16.67 -5.11 -16.93
CA LEU A 312 -15.22 -5.18 -17.03
C LEU A 312 -14.66 -5.97 -15.83
N GLN A 313 -13.57 -6.68 -16.06
CA GLN A 313 -12.76 -7.21 -14.98
C GLN A 313 -11.99 -6.08 -14.30
N TRP A 314 -12.18 -5.90 -13.00
CA TRP A 314 -11.49 -4.87 -12.22
C TRP A 314 -10.19 -5.39 -11.61
N TYR A 315 -10.14 -6.70 -11.38
CA TYR A 315 -9.00 -7.31 -10.70
C TYR A 315 -8.71 -8.74 -11.21
N ILE A 316 -7.43 -9.14 -11.12
CA ILE A 316 -6.97 -10.43 -11.65
C ILE A 316 -7.58 -11.63 -10.90
N GLN A 317 -7.78 -11.50 -9.59
CA GLN A 317 -8.38 -12.54 -8.77
C GLN A 317 -9.92 -12.46 -8.87
N ALA A 318 -10.53 -13.45 -9.51
CA ALA A 318 -11.95 -13.45 -9.84
C ALA A 318 -12.87 -13.30 -8.61
N ASP A 319 -12.53 -13.92 -7.48
CA ASP A 319 -13.33 -13.84 -6.26
C ASP A 319 -13.30 -12.46 -5.63
N ALA A 320 -12.11 -11.85 -5.56
CA ALA A 320 -11.95 -10.47 -5.09
C ALA A 320 -12.66 -9.47 -6.00
N ASP A 321 -12.56 -9.66 -7.32
CA ASP A 321 -13.29 -8.87 -8.33
C ASP A 321 -14.80 -8.94 -8.13
N ARG A 322 -15.36 -10.15 -7.98
CA ARG A 322 -16.79 -10.34 -7.75
C ARG A 322 -17.26 -9.71 -6.43
N ALA A 323 -16.50 -9.91 -5.35
CA ALA A 323 -16.83 -9.33 -4.05
C ALA A 323 -16.77 -7.79 -4.07
N ALA A 324 -15.77 -7.20 -4.72
CA ALA A 324 -15.68 -5.74 -4.91
C ALA A 324 -16.89 -5.19 -5.68
N LYS A 325 -17.34 -5.90 -6.73
CA LYS A 325 -18.53 -5.54 -7.51
C LYS A 325 -19.82 -5.67 -6.69
N ALA A 326 -19.91 -6.65 -5.79
CA ALA A 326 -21.02 -6.78 -4.86
C ALA A 326 -21.05 -5.63 -3.85
N ILE A 327 -19.91 -5.25 -3.30
CA ILE A 327 -19.77 -4.06 -2.44
C ILE A 327 -20.20 -2.80 -3.21
N ALA A 328 -19.71 -2.60 -4.42
CA ALA A 328 -20.06 -1.45 -5.27
C ALA A 328 -21.55 -1.42 -5.68
N ALA A 329 -22.23 -2.58 -5.70
CA ALA A 329 -23.67 -2.66 -5.90
C ALA A 329 -24.45 -2.20 -4.68
N ALA A 330 -24.00 -2.57 -3.49
CA ALA A 330 -24.62 -2.18 -2.22
C ALA A 330 -24.31 -0.72 -1.85
N TYR A 331 -23.13 -0.23 -2.24
CA TYR A 331 -22.65 1.12 -1.93
C TYR A 331 -22.10 1.81 -3.19
N PRO A 332 -22.99 2.36 -4.04
CA PRO A 332 -22.58 3.12 -5.22
C PRO A 332 -21.65 4.29 -4.88
N ALA A 333 -20.72 4.59 -5.78
CA ALA A 333 -19.74 5.67 -5.55
C ALA A 333 -20.36 7.07 -5.44
N SER A 334 -21.57 7.27 -5.95
CA SER A 334 -22.37 8.51 -5.82
C SER A 334 -22.97 8.70 -4.43
N GLU A 335 -22.97 7.67 -3.60
CA GLU A 335 -23.52 7.70 -2.25
C GLU A 335 -22.44 7.82 -1.18
N ALA A 336 -22.85 8.03 0.08
CA ALA A 336 -21.95 8.02 1.21
C ALA A 336 -21.22 6.67 1.31
N ALA A 337 -19.96 6.71 1.73
CA ALA A 337 -19.21 5.48 1.96
C ALA A 337 -19.82 4.70 3.14
N PRO A 338 -19.82 3.35 3.08
CA PRO A 338 -20.27 2.53 4.20
C PRO A 338 -19.38 2.71 5.43
N LEU A 339 -19.82 2.20 6.57
CA LEU A 339 -18.95 1.96 7.72
C LEU A 339 -18.34 0.56 7.62
N LEU A 340 -17.12 0.39 8.12
CA LEU A 340 -16.41 -0.90 8.02
C LEU A 340 -17.12 -2.04 8.77
N ASP A 341 -17.84 -1.74 9.84
CA ASP A 341 -18.61 -2.70 10.64
C ASP A 341 -20.08 -2.82 10.19
N ASP A 342 -20.43 -2.19 9.07
CA ASP A 342 -21.77 -2.31 8.49
C ASP A 342 -22.04 -3.76 8.05
N SER A 343 -23.12 -4.32 8.61
CA SER A 343 -23.52 -5.70 8.32
C SER A 343 -23.87 -5.95 6.85
N ALA A 344 -24.39 -4.94 6.14
CA ALA A 344 -24.68 -5.03 4.72
C ALA A 344 -23.40 -5.03 3.88
N LEU A 345 -22.36 -4.27 4.28
CA LEU A 345 -21.04 -4.31 3.67
C LEU A 345 -20.42 -5.70 3.80
N LEU A 346 -20.39 -6.24 5.01
CA LEU A 346 -19.83 -7.57 5.26
C LEU A 346 -20.61 -8.65 4.51
N ALA A 347 -21.94 -8.55 4.45
CA ALA A 347 -22.78 -9.47 3.69
C ALA A 347 -22.53 -9.38 2.17
N ALA A 348 -22.35 -8.17 1.64
CA ALA A 348 -22.00 -7.97 0.23
C ALA A 348 -20.63 -8.59 -0.10
N ALA A 349 -19.62 -8.35 0.72
CA ALA A 349 -18.29 -8.96 0.54
C ALA A 349 -18.34 -10.49 0.63
N ALA A 350 -19.12 -11.04 1.57
CA ALA A 350 -19.27 -12.48 1.78
C ALA A 350 -20.17 -13.17 0.76
N SER A 351 -20.85 -12.44 -0.13
CA SER A 351 -21.77 -13.03 -1.12
C SER A 351 -21.09 -14.04 -2.05
N VAL A 352 -19.80 -13.84 -2.33
CA VAL A 352 -18.98 -14.71 -3.17
C VAL A 352 -18.70 -16.07 -2.52
N CYS A 353 -18.56 -16.11 -1.19
CA CYS A 353 -18.27 -17.33 -0.45
C CYS A 353 -19.39 -18.36 -0.60
N LYS A 354 -20.63 -17.90 -0.72
CA LYS A 354 -21.79 -18.79 -0.91
C LYS A 354 -21.85 -19.40 -2.32
N GLN A 355 -21.33 -18.71 -3.32
CA GLN A 355 -21.30 -19.22 -4.69
C GLN A 355 -20.25 -20.32 -4.84
N THR A 356 -19.07 -20.13 -4.28
CA THR A 356 -17.99 -21.14 -4.30
C THR A 356 -18.40 -22.42 -3.57
N GLU A 357 -19.14 -22.33 -2.46
CA GLU A 357 -19.67 -23.50 -1.74
C GLU A 357 -20.77 -24.24 -2.51
N MET A 358 -21.53 -23.55 -3.37
CA MET A 358 -22.56 -24.19 -4.21
C MET A 358 -21.93 -24.87 -5.42
N GLU A 359 -20.89 -24.28 -6.03
CA GLU A 359 -20.16 -24.87 -7.15
C GLU A 359 -19.41 -26.14 -6.72
N THR A 360 -18.75 -26.13 -5.55
CA THR A 360 -18.06 -27.31 -4.98
C THR A 360 -18.98 -28.44 -4.53
N LYS A 361 -20.26 -28.20 -4.34
CA LYS A 361 -21.29 -29.24 -4.00
C LYS A 361 -21.99 -29.80 -5.21
N ALA A 362 -21.80 -29.19 -6.38
CA ALA A 362 -22.41 -29.61 -7.64
C ALA A 362 -21.50 -30.54 -8.49
N ASP A 363 -20.23 -30.61 -8.15
CA ASP A 363 -19.21 -31.54 -8.67
C ASP A 363 -19.11 -32.77 -7.74
#